data_47ce069c04462fb7fa2ce73da076ee1f
#
_entry.id   47ce069c04462fb7fa2ce73da076ee1f
#
_cell.length_a   1.000
_cell.length_b   1.000
_cell.length_c   1.000
_cell.angle_alpha   90.00
_cell.angle_beta   90.00
_cell.angle_gamma   90.00
#
_symmetry.space_group_name_H-M   'P 1'
#
loop_
_entity.id
_entity.type
_entity.pdbx_description
1 polymer ?
#
loop_
_entity_poly.entity_id
_entity_poly.type
_entity_poly.pdbx_seq_one_letter_code
_entity_poly.pdbx_strand_id
1 'polypeptide(L)'
;MKLKDFYFADKHEAGSRMPIMLPNGEDSGEWLQVRGPDCDASIEAGRAYTAAVRAVDASLEELEAACKAKDNYTEWNEKRNIQVESLNRDLAVELVTGWSFDEEFSREGFAELLRQYRGLAPQVANFHTKIREELNAK
;
A
#
# COMPACT_ATOMS: atom_id res chain seq x y z
N MET A 1 -2.10 -35.25 -5.34
CA MET A 1 -1.51 -33.93 -5.06
C MET A 1 -0.63 -34.03 -3.84
N LYS A 2 0.46 -33.28 -3.83
CA LYS A 2 1.39 -33.23 -2.72
C LYS A 2 1.07 -32.03 -1.82
N LEU A 3 1.41 -32.13 -0.54
CA LEU A 3 1.23 -31.05 0.43
C LEU A 3 1.85 -29.72 -0.05
N LYS A 4 3.06 -29.81 -0.64
CA LYS A 4 3.78 -28.65 -1.14
C LYS A 4 3.07 -27.93 -2.28
N ASP A 5 2.14 -28.59 -2.99
CA ASP A 5 1.37 -27.95 -4.06
C ASP A 5 0.45 -26.83 -3.52
N PHE A 6 0.24 -26.80 -2.20
CA PHE A 6 -0.57 -25.82 -1.51
C PHE A 6 0.26 -24.76 -0.76
N TYR A 7 1.57 -24.78 -0.92
CA TYR A 7 2.47 -23.81 -0.28
C TYR A 7 2.62 -22.57 -1.16
N PHE A 8 1.74 -21.59 -0.97
CA PHE A 8 1.70 -20.39 -1.79
C PHE A 8 2.44 -19.19 -1.19
N ALA A 9 2.84 -19.27 0.09
CA ALA A 9 3.47 -18.13 0.78
C ALA A 9 4.73 -17.61 0.07
N ASP A 10 5.56 -18.51 -0.46
CA ASP A 10 6.78 -18.10 -1.18
C ASP A 10 6.47 -17.33 -2.46
N LYS A 11 5.39 -17.69 -3.15
CA LYS A 11 4.95 -16.98 -4.35
C LYS A 11 4.46 -15.56 -3.98
N HIS A 12 3.79 -15.42 -2.85
CA HIS A 12 3.36 -14.12 -2.35
C HIS A 12 4.53 -13.27 -1.90
N GLU A 13 5.54 -13.87 -1.24
CA GLU A 13 6.75 -13.15 -0.85
C GLU A 13 7.50 -12.61 -2.07
N ALA A 14 7.66 -13.41 -3.11
CA ALA A 14 8.28 -12.98 -4.35
C ALA A 14 7.43 -11.94 -5.08
N GLY A 15 6.12 -12.10 -5.05
CA GLY A 15 5.17 -11.18 -5.65
C GLY A 15 5.13 -11.23 -7.18
N SER A 16 4.69 -10.14 -7.75
CA SER A 16 4.55 -10.01 -9.21
C SER A 16 4.87 -8.59 -9.66
N ARG A 17 5.08 -8.42 -10.96
CA ARG A 17 5.37 -7.11 -11.55
C ARG A 17 4.08 -6.36 -11.80
N MET A 18 4.01 -5.16 -11.24
CA MET A 18 2.90 -4.23 -11.46
C MET A 18 3.34 -3.15 -12.45
N PRO A 19 2.68 -3.02 -13.61
CA PRO A 19 2.98 -1.89 -14.49
C PRO A 19 2.59 -0.57 -13.81
N ILE A 20 3.50 0.41 -13.87
CA ILE A 20 3.22 1.75 -13.36
C ILE A 20 2.43 2.52 -14.42
N MET A 21 1.23 2.93 -14.08
CA MET A 21 0.39 3.71 -14.98
C MET A 21 0.66 5.20 -14.80
N LEU A 22 0.77 5.92 -15.91
CA LEU A 22 0.90 7.37 -15.91
C LEU A 22 -0.41 8.03 -15.47
N PRO A 23 -0.39 9.31 -15.04
CA PRO A 23 -1.61 10.01 -14.63
C PRO A 23 -2.71 10.04 -15.70
N ASN A 24 -2.36 9.95 -17.00
CA ASN A 24 -3.32 9.88 -18.10
C ASN A 24 -3.90 8.49 -18.34
N GLY A 25 -3.49 7.48 -17.53
CA GLY A 25 -3.96 6.10 -17.66
C GLY A 25 -3.16 5.22 -18.60
N GLU A 26 -2.14 5.76 -19.26
CA GLU A 26 -1.27 4.98 -20.14
C GLU A 26 -0.21 4.22 -19.33
N ASP A 27 0.21 3.04 -19.86
CA ASP A 27 1.31 2.28 -19.29
C ASP A 27 2.62 3.04 -19.49
N SER A 28 3.37 3.25 -18.40
CA SER A 28 4.66 3.97 -18.47
C SER A 28 5.79 3.14 -19.09
N GLY A 29 5.60 1.82 -19.21
CA GLY A 29 6.69 0.91 -19.59
C GLY A 29 7.56 0.48 -18.41
N GLU A 30 7.43 1.11 -17.26
CA GLU A 30 8.14 0.75 -16.03
C GLU A 30 7.25 -0.06 -15.10
N TRP A 31 7.87 -0.82 -14.19
CA TRP A 31 7.12 -1.68 -13.27
C TRP A 31 7.72 -1.67 -11.86
N LEU A 32 6.90 -2.09 -10.90
CA LEU A 32 7.30 -2.36 -9.52
C LEU A 32 7.12 -3.85 -9.22
N GLN A 33 8.01 -4.42 -8.42
CA GLN A 33 7.82 -5.76 -7.86
C GLN A 33 7.02 -5.62 -6.58
N VAL A 34 5.81 -6.17 -6.55
CA VAL A 34 4.85 -6.03 -5.44
C VAL A 34 4.55 -7.37 -4.83
N ARG A 35 4.68 -7.48 -3.50
CA ARG A 35 4.34 -8.70 -2.74
C ARG A 35 2.85 -8.99 -2.83
N GLY A 36 2.51 -10.28 -2.82
CA GLY A 36 1.11 -10.71 -2.65
C GLY A 36 0.69 -10.66 -1.17
N PRO A 37 -0.62 -10.75 -0.89
CA PRO A 37 -1.13 -10.55 0.48
C PRO A 37 -0.85 -11.70 1.45
N ASP A 38 -0.62 -12.93 0.98
CA ASP A 38 -0.58 -14.12 1.83
C ASP A 38 0.84 -14.54 2.25
N CYS A 39 1.71 -13.58 2.55
CA CYS A 39 3.03 -13.80 3.13
C CYS A 39 3.18 -13.01 4.43
N ASP A 40 4.12 -13.43 5.29
CA ASP A 40 4.30 -12.83 6.61
C ASP A 40 4.60 -11.33 6.54
N ALA A 41 5.45 -10.92 5.61
CA ALA A 41 5.80 -9.50 5.46
C ALA A 41 4.58 -8.63 5.17
N SER A 42 3.68 -9.09 4.29
CA SER A 42 2.45 -8.36 3.95
C SER A 42 1.45 -8.35 5.10
N ILE A 43 1.32 -9.47 5.80
CA ILE A 43 0.42 -9.59 6.96
C ILE A 43 0.87 -8.65 8.08
N GLU A 44 2.17 -8.61 8.38
CA GLU A 44 2.72 -7.70 9.38
C GLU A 44 2.54 -6.22 8.97
N ALA A 45 2.81 -5.90 7.72
CA ALA A 45 2.61 -4.55 7.19
C ALA A 45 1.14 -4.11 7.33
N GLY A 46 0.20 -5.01 7.04
CA GLY A 46 -1.23 -4.76 7.20
C GLY A 46 -1.64 -4.53 8.65
N ARG A 47 -1.06 -5.30 9.58
CA ARG A 47 -1.30 -5.12 11.02
C ARG A 47 -0.78 -3.77 11.51
N ALA A 48 0.43 -3.41 11.09
CA ALA A 48 1.03 -2.12 11.45
C ALA A 48 0.18 -0.96 10.91
N TYR A 49 -0.29 -1.07 9.68
CA TYR A 49 -1.18 -0.09 9.07
C TYR A 49 -2.48 0.07 9.88
N THR A 50 -3.14 -1.04 10.21
CA THR A 50 -4.39 -1.01 10.98
C THR A 50 -4.18 -0.37 12.36
N ALA A 51 -3.10 -0.72 13.05
CA ALA A 51 -2.77 -0.14 14.35
C ALA A 51 -2.51 1.38 14.23
N ALA A 52 -1.80 1.79 13.17
CA ALA A 52 -1.50 3.20 12.94
C ALA A 52 -2.75 4.02 12.62
N VAL A 53 -3.69 3.47 11.83
CA VAL A 53 -4.98 4.13 11.54
C VAL A 53 -5.80 4.29 12.82
N ARG A 54 -5.83 3.28 13.68
CA ARG A 54 -6.50 3.37 14.97
C ARG A 54 -5.89 4.45 15.86
N ALA A 55 -4.56 4.58 15.84
CA ALA A 55 -3.87 5.64 16.60
C ALA A 55 -4.22 7.03 16.07
N VAL A 56 -4.33 7.18 14.75
CA VAL A 56 -4.78 8.44 14.14
C VAL A 56 -6.20 8.77 14.61
N ASP A 57 -7.12 7.82 14.54
CA ASP A 57 -8.51 8.04 14.95
C ASP A 57 -8.59 8.39 16.44
N ALA A 58 -7.81 7.73 17.28
CA ALA A 58 -7.73 8.06 18.72
C ALA A 58 -7.21 9.49 18.96
N SER A 59 -6.20 9.91 18.19
CA SER A 59 -5.63 11.26 18.32
C SER A 59 -6.57 12.37 17.88
N LEU A 60 -7.59 12.04 17.08
CA LEU A 60 -8.56 13.00 16.53
C LEU A 60 -9.93 12.95 17.22
N GLU A 61 -10.08 12.19 18.31
CA GLU A 61 -11.38 12.04 19.00
C GLU A 61 -11.96 13.38 19.47
N GLU A 62 -11.13 14.25 20.07
CA GLU A 62 -11.59 15.56 20.53
C GLU A 62 -12.03 16.45 19.36
N LEU A 63 -11.27 16.43 18.28
CA LEU A 63 -11.62 17.16 17.06
C LEU A 63 -12.92 16.64 16.45
N GLU A 64 -13.08 15.31 16.40
CA GLU A 64 -14.31 14.68 15.90
C GLU A 64 -15.52 15.12 16.71
N ALA A 65 -15.42 15.12 18.03
CA ALA A 65 -16.49 15.57 18.91
C ALA A 65 -16.84 17.04 18.68
N ALA A 66 -15.83 17.89 18.50
CA ALA A 66 -16.03 19.31 18.22
C ALA A 66 -16.71 19.52 16.85
N CYS A 67 -16.33 18.74 15.86
CA CYS A 67 -16.96 18.77 14.52
C CYS A 67 -18.41 18.31 14.58
N LYS A 68 -18.69 17.26 15.36
CA LYS A 68 -20.06 16.77 15.57
C LYS A 68 -20.95 17.83 16.17
N ALA A 69 -20.45 18.58 17.18
CA ALA A 69 -21.19 19.63 17.84
C ALA A 69 -21.55 20.78 16.88
N LYS A 70 -20.71 21.03 15.88
CA LYS A 70 -20.92 22.06 14.85
C LYS A 70 -21.65 21.53 13.61
N ASP A 71 -21.87 20.22 13.52
CA ASP A 71 -22.38 19.54 12.33
C ASP A 71 -21.55 19.85 11.07
N ASN A 72 -20.21 19.94 11.24
CA ASN A 72 -19.27 20.22 10.15
C ASN A 72 -17.96 19.46 10.39
N TYR A 73 -17.71 18.42 9.56
CA TYR A 73 -16.57 17.52 9.66
C TYR A 73 -15.41 17.91 8.74
N THR A 74 -15.43 19.06 8.10
CA THR A 74 -14.41 19.46 7.11
C THR A 74 -12.99 19.39 7.69
N GLU A 75 -12.76 19.98 8.87
CA GLU A 75 -11.44 20.00 9.51
C GLU A 75 -10.99 18.61 9.90
N TRP A 76 -11.88 17.78 10.47
CA TRP A 76 -11.57 16.39 10.83
C TRP A 76 -11.21 15.57 9.60
N ASN A 77 -12.00 15.68 8.53
CA ASN A 77 -11.74 14.99 7.26
C ASN A 77 -10.37 15.36 6.69
N GLU A 78 -10.03 16.63 6.66
CA GLU A 78 -8.75 17.11 6.13
C GLU A 78 -7.57 16.56 6.94
N LYS A 79 -7.61 16.66 8.26
CA LYS A 79 -6.54 16.18 9.12
C LYS A 79 -6.39 14.67 9.06
N ARG A 80 -7.51 13.93 9.08
CA ARG A 80 -7.49 12.49 8.97
C ARG A 80 -6.92 12.03 7.63
N ASN A 81 -7.37 12.62 6.55
CA ASN A 81 -6.94 12.25 5.19
C ASN A 81 -5.44 12.45 5.01
N ILE A 82 -4.87 13.54 5.49
CA ILE A 82 -3.43 13.79 5.40
C ILE A 82 -2.64 12.69 6.11
N GLN A 83 -3.04 12.31 7.31
CA GLN A 83 -2.36 11.28 8.08
C GLN A 83 -2.55 9.90 7.49
N VAL A 84 -3.76 9.55 7.04
CA VAL A 84 -4.03 8.24 6.43
C VAL A 84 -3.32 8.11 5.08
N GLU A 85 -3.23 9.15 4.27
CA GLU A 85 -2.44 9.11 3.04
C GLU A 85 -0.97 8.81 3.31
N SER A 86 -0.39 9.42 4.35
CA SER A 86 0.98 9.13 4.77
C SER A 86 1.13 7.65 5.15
N LEU A 87 0.16 7.09 5.89
CA LEU A 87 0.17 5.68 6.26
C LEU A 87 0.01 4.76 5.05
N ASN A 88 -0.77 5.16 4.05
CA ASN A 88 -0.92 4.41 2.80
C ASN A 88 0.42 4.34 2.06
N ARG A 89 1.19 5.43 2.04
CA ARG A 89 2.53 5.42 1.46
C ARG A 89 3.49 4.53 2.24
N ASP A 90 3.45 4.59 3.58
CA ASP A 90 4.28 3.73 4.43
C ASP A 90 3.97 2.24 4.18
N LEU A 91 2.70 1.90 4.03
CA LEU A 91 2.28 0.54 3.69
C LEU A 91 2.84 0.12 2.33
N ALA A 92 2.72 0.98 1.32
CA ALA A 92 3.24 0.68 -0.01
C ALA A 92 4.75 0.41 0.00
N VAL A 93 5.51 1.13 0.83
CA VAL A 93 6.96 0.90 0.99
C VAL A 93 7.24 -0.53 1.47
N GLU A 94 6.40 -1.06 2.36
CA GLU A 94 6.56 -2.44 2.86
C GLU A 94 6.17 -3.50 1.83
N LEU A 95 5.31 -3.18 0.87
CA LEU A 95 4.80 -4.12 -0.12
C LEU A 95 5.66 -4.23 -1.38
N VAL A 96 6.56 -3.27 -1.63
CA VAL A 96 7.35 -3.21 -2.86
C VAL A 96 8.80 -3.59 -2.57
N THR A 97 9.35 -4.49 -3.38
CA THR A 97 10.69 -5.05 -3.20
C THR A 97 11.67 -4.70 -4.31
N GLY A 98 11.21 -4.12 -5.40
CA GLY A 98 12.07 -3.78 -6.52
C GLY A 98 11.34 -2.97 -7.58
N TRP A 99 12.09 -2.49 -8.57
CA TRP A 99 11.57 -1.73 -9.69
C TRP A 99 12.40 -1.95 -10.96
N SER A 100 11.89 -1.46 -12.08
CA SER A 100 12.56 -1.55 -13.38
C SER A 100 13.45 -0.35 -13.70
N PHE A 101 13.48 0.68 -12.86
CA PHE A 101 14.29 1.87 -13.10
C PHE A 101 15.79 1.56 -13.11
N ASP A 102 16.57 2.39 -13.80
CA ASP A 102 18.03 2.21 -13.92
C ASP A 102 18.74 2.34 -12.56
N GLU A 103 18.23 3.19 -11.68
CA GLU A 103 18.76 3.38 -10.34
C GLU A 103 18.53 2.14 -9.50
N GLU A 104 19.50 1.80 -8.64
CA GLU A 104 19.35 0.69 -7.70
C GLU A 104 18.15 0.94 -6.77
N PHE A 105 17.33 -0.08 -6.57
CA PHE A 105 16.17 0.01 -5.68
C PHE A 105 16.61 0.28 -4.24
N SER A 106 15.94 1.25 -3.59
CA SER A 106 16.05 1.50 -2.16
C SER A 106 14.69 1.89 -1.58
N ARG A 107 14.50 1.60 -0.29
CA ARG A 107 13.27 2.00 0.41
C ARG A 107 13.10 3.53 0.41
N GLU A 108 14.20 4.25 0.63
CA GLU A 108 14.22 5.71 0.63
C GLU A 108 13.88 6.27 -0.75
N GLY A 109 14.45 5.69 -1.80
CA GLY A 109 14.15 6.08 -3.18
C GLY A 109 12.70 5.84 -3.54
N PHE A 110 12.16 4.70 -3.13
CA PHE A 110 10.75 4.39 -3.38
C PHE A 110 9.82 5.30 -2.57
N ALA A 111 10.15 5.58 -1.31
CA ALA A 111 9.37 6.52 -0.48
C ALA A 111 9.33 7.91 -1.12
N GLU A 112 10.46 8.37 -1.70
CA GLU A 112 10.51 9.65 -2.42
C GLU A 112 9.65 9.61 -3.69
N LEU A 113 9.69 8.52 -4.44
CA LEU A 113 8.84 8.34 -5.61
C LEU A 113 7.35 8.46 -5.24
N LEU A 114 6.93 7.85 -4.13
CA LEU A 114 5.55 7.92 -3.66
C LEU A 114 5.14 9.36 -3.27
N ARG A 115 6.08 10.16 -2.76
CA ARG A 115 5.81 11.57 -2.46
C ARG A 115 5.69 12.40 -3.73
N GLN A 116 6.50 12.11 -4.74
CA GLN A 116 6.51 12.83 -6.02
C GLN A 116 5.36 12.42 -6.93
N TYR A 117 4.95 11.15 -6.88
CA TYR A 117 3.83 10.63 -7.64
C TYR A 117 2.80 10.01 -6.67
N ARG A 118 1.90 10.85 -6.16
CA ARG A 118 0.95 10.43 -5.10
C ARG A 118 -0.10 9.43 -5.57
N GLY A 119 -0.40 9.40 -6.85
CA GLY A 119 -1.31 8.40 -7.43
C GLY A 119 -0.74 6.98 -7.45
N LEU A 120 0.54 6.80 -7.16
CA LEU A 120 1.19 5.49 -7.22
C LEU A 120 0.82 4.59 -6.03
N ALA A 121 0.70 5.13 -4.83
CA ALA A 121 0.34 4.33 -3.66
C ALA A 121 -1.02 3.61 -3.82
N PRO A 122 -2.10 4.25 -4.32
CA PRO A 122 -3.33 3.54 -4.65
C PRO A 122 -3.17 2.44 -5.71
N GLN A 123 -2.30 2.64 -6.70
CA GLN A 123 -2.01 1.59 -7.70
C GLN A 123 -1.42 0.36 -7.03
N VAL A 124 -0.45 0.55 -6.13
CA VAL A 124 0.18 -0.54 -5.37
C VAL A 124 -0.85 -1.28 -4.52
N ALA A 125 -1.68 -0.55 -3.78
CA ALA A 125 -2.71 -1.15 -2.92
C ALA A 125 -3.71 -1.98 -3.71
N ASN A 126 -4.18 -1.47 -4.83
CA ASN A 126 -5.14 -2.17 -5.68
C ASN A 126 -4.52 -3.43 -6.30
N PHE A 127 -3.30 -3.33 -6.81
CA PHE A 127 -2.59 -4.46 -7.39
C PHE A 127 -2.35 -5.56 -6.35
N HIS A 128 -1.86 -5.18 -5.18
CA HIS A 128 -1.59 -6.09 -4.06
C HIS A 128 -2.84 -6.90 -3.68
N THR A 129 -4.00 -6.26 -3.65
CA THR A 129 -5.26 -6.94 -3.32
C THR A 129 -5.69 -7.90 -4.42
N LYS A 130 -5.52 -7.53 -5.69
CA LYS A 130 -6.01 -8.29 -6.83
C LYS A 130 -5.12 -9.47 -7.21
N ILE A 131 -3.84 -9.43 -6.87
CA ILE A 131 -2.86 -10.43 -7.32
C ILE A 131 -3.00 -11.79 -6.64
N ARG A 132 -3.75 -11.87 -5.55
CA ARG A 132 -3.90 -13.11 -4.77
C ARG A 132 -4.31 -14.31 -5.63
N GLU A 133 -5.33 -14.14 -6.46
CA GLU A 133 -5.85 -15.24 -7.27
C GLU A 133 -4.81 -15.71 -8.28
N GLU A 134 -4.10 -14.79 -8.92
CA GLU A 134 -3.05 -15.13 -9.87
C GLU A 134 -1.89 -15.87 -9.21
N LEU A 135 -1.44 -15.40 -8.04
CA LEU A 135 -0.35 -16.03 -7.30
C LEU A 135 -0.73 -17.40 -6.74
N ASN A 136 -2.01 -17.64 -6.48
CA ASN A 136 -2.52 -18.91 -5.99
C ASN A 136 -2.94 -19.85 -7.14
N ALA A 137 -2.83 -19.43 -8.37
CA ALA A 137 -3.10 -20.27 -9.52
C ALA A 137 -2.01 -21.33 -9.68
N LYS A 138 -2.40 -22.53 -10.13
CA LYS A 138 -1.50 -23.68 -10.34
C LYS A 138 -0.99 -23.72 -11.76
#